data_9953bec7e854a7d64c48a85e7ff734f1
#
_entry.id   9953bec7e854a7d64c48a85e7ff734f1
#
_cell.length_a   1.000
_cell.length_b   1.000
_cell.length_c   1.000
_cell.angle_alpha   90.00
_cell.angle_beta   90.00
_cell.angle_gamma   90.00
#
_symmetry.space_group_name_H-M   'P 1'
#
loop_
_entity.id
_entity.type
_entity.pdbx_description
1 polymer ?
#
loop_
_entity_poly.entity_id
_entity_poly.type
_entity_poly.pdbx_seq_one_letter_code
_entity_poly.pdbx_strand_id
1 'polypeptide(L)'
;PDAANELAERLRKAFEESFDVYGQHIKMTASIGIAMSPDHGMSPQELMRHADIALYQGKNQGRDKAMIFCAEMAAEVEQRREVEIELHAALEARELKLHYQPLVSCADGRVTGVEALLRWKHPTKGDISPGVFVPIAEEAGLMPALGAFVIERAFDEAKAWPDLEVSINLSPVQFRHVDL
;
A
#
# COMPACT_ATOMS: atom_id res chain seq x y z
N PRO A 1 19.72 13.30 19.12
CA PRO A 1 19.04 13.16 17.84
C PRO A 1 19.95 13.52 16.66
N ASP A 2 20.63 14.68 16.70
CA ASP A 2 21.37 15.23 15.57
C ASP A 2 22.53 14.34 15.11
N ALA A 3 23.36 13.85 16.03
CA ALA A 3 24.50 13.00 15.72
C ALA A 3 24.08 11.63 15.08
N ALA A 4 22.95 11.07 15.52
CA ALA A 4 22.43 9.83 14.95
C ALA A 4 21.91 10.07 13.52
N ASN A 5 21.23 11.18 13.30
CA ASN A 5 20.75 11.58 11.99
C ASN A 5 21.91 11.89 11.01
N GLU A 6 22.93 12.62 11.49
CA GLU A 6 24.15 12.90 10.71
C GLU A 6 24.87 11.61 10.30
N LEU A 7 24.99 10.64 11.22
CA LEU A 7 25.59 9.35 10.92
C LEU A 7 24.77 8.59 9.86
N ALA A 8 23.45 8.55 10.02
CA ALA A 8 22.56 7.89 9.07
C ALA A 8 22.62 8.52 7.67
N GLU A 9 22.65 9.85 7.59
CA GLU A 9 22.80 10.56 6.32
C GLU A 9 24.18 10.32 5.68
N ARG A 10 25.24 10.23 6.45
CA ARG A 10 26.56 9.82 5.91
C ARG A 10 26.54 8.40 5.37
N LEU A 11 25.90 7.47 6.07
CA LEU A 11 25.73 6.09 5.59
C LEU A 11 24.90 6.07 4.31
N ARG A 12 23.78 6.78 4.24
CA ARG A 12 22.93 6.86 3.05
C ARG A 12 23.70 7.38 1.85
N LYS A 13 24.43 8.48 2.01
CA LYS A 13 25.27 9.07 0.97
C LYS A 13 26.35 8.13 0.45
N ALA A 14 26.87 7.22 1.26
CA ALA A 14 27.84 6.22 0.81
C ALA A 14 27.26 5.24 -0.23
N PHE A 15 25.93 5.13 -0.33
CA PHE A 15 25.24 4.32 -1.34
C PHE A 15 24.84 5.10 -2.59
N GLU A 16 25.02 6.44 -2.63
CA GLU A 16 24.70 7.25 -3.82
C GLU A 16 25.70 6.99 -4.97
N GLU A 17 26.94 6.58 -4.65
CA GLU A 17 27.92 6.18 -5.64
C GLU A 17 27.59 4.79 -6.19
N SER A 18 27.81 4.61 -7.50
CA SER A 18 27.57 3.31 -8.12
C SER A 18 28.66 2.31 -7.72
N PHE A 19 28.24 1.09 -7.41
CA PHE A 19 29.14 -0.02 -7.12
C PHE A 19 29.48 -0.76 -8.41
N ASP A 20 30.77 -1.03 -8.66
CA ASP A 20 31.18 -1.92 -9.73
C ASP A 20 31.11 -3.37 -9.24
N VAL A 21 30.23 -4.14 -9.86
CA VAL A 21 30.08 -5.57 -9.59
C VAL A 21 30.28 -6.32 -10.89
N TYR A 22 31.45 -6.95 -11.05
CA TYR A 22 31.83 -7.69 -12.26
C TYR A 22 31.72 -6.84 -13.55
N GLY A 23 32.10 -5.56 -13.50
CA GLY A 23 32.02 -4.63 -14.64
C GLY A 23 30.63 -4.02 -14.89
N GLN A 24 29.67 -4.28 -14.03
CA GLN A 24 28.35 -3.64 -14.05
C GLN A 24 28.27 -2.56 -12.97
N HIS A 25 27.90 -1.36 -13.37
CA HIS A 25 27.64 -0.25 -12.44
C HIS A 25 26.23 -0.34 -11.84
N ILE A 26 26.15 -0.77 -10.59
CA ILE A 26 24.88 -0.92 -9.85
C ILE A 26 24.69 0.28 -8.94
N LYS A 27 23.56 0.99 -9.10
CA LYS A 27 23.12 2.01 -8.16
C LYS A 27 22.22 1.38 -7.12
N MET A 28 22.51 1.63 -5.85
CA MET A 28 21.71 1.17 -4.72
C MET A 28 21.34 2.36 -3.83
N THR A 29 20.28 2.22 -3.08
CA THR A 29 19.87 3.19 -2.04
C THR A 29 19.69 2.47 -0.71
N ALA A 30 19.83 3.19 0.38
CA ALA A 30 19.64 2.65 1.72
C ALA A 30 18.53 3.40 2.46
N SER A 31 17.59 2.64 3.02
CA SER A 31 16.66 3.17 4.03
C SER A 31 17.17 2.78 5.41
N ILE A 32 17.11 3.71 6.36
CA ILE A 32 17.68 3.55 7.70
C ILE A 32 16.62 3.91 8.74
N GLY A 33 16.32 2.98 9.66
CA GLY A 33 15.50 3.25 10.83
C GLY A 33 16.38 3.49 12.05
N ILE A 34 16.04 4.47 12.88
CA ILE A 34 16.82 4.91 14.02
C ILE A 34 15.95 4.86 15.28
N ALA A 35 16.43 4.17 16.30
CA ALA A 35 15.89 4.25 17.65
C ALA A 35 17.01 4.53 18.64
N MET A 36 16.75 5.33 19.66
CA MET A 36 17.74 5.81 20.62
C MET A 36 17.31 5.51 22.05
N SER A 37 18.26 5.09 22.88
CA SER A 37 18.07 5.00 24.34
C SER A 37 18.40 6.35 24.99
N PRO A 38 17.66 6.78 26.03
CA PRO A 38 16.49 6.11 26.63
C PRO A 38 15.16 6.44 25.93
N ASP A 39 15.12 7.42 25.01
CA ASP A 39 13.91 8.05 24.48
C ASP A 39 12.97 7.06 23.76
N HIS A 40 13.57 6.07 23.08
CA HIS A 40 12.83 5.09 22.29
C HIS A 40 12.90 3.67 22.86
N GLY A 41 13.28 3.54 24.14
CA GLY A 41 13.34 2.26 24.85
C GLY A 41 14.63 2.08 25.64
N MET A 42 14.56 1.16 26.61
CA MET A 42 15.68 0.83 27.49
C MET A 42 16.27 -0.55 27.22
N SER A 43 15.52 -1.43 26.56
CA SER A 43 15.98 -2.77 26.20
C SER A 43 16.42 -2.86 24.74
N PRO A 44 17.39 -3.72 24.41
CA PRO A 44 17.78 -3.95 23.02
C PRO A 44 16.61 -4.40 22.14
N GLN A 45 15.68 -5.20 22.66
CA GLN A 45 14.52 -5.70 21.96
C GLN A 45 13.55 -4.56 21.58
N GLU A 46 13.30 -3.62 22.51
CA GLU A 46 12.48 -2.42 22.23
C GLU A 46 13.12 -1.55 21.17
N LEU A 47 14.41 -1.25 21.31
CA LEU A 47 15.15 -0.40 20.38
C LEU A 47 15.15 -1.01 18.97
N MET A 48 15.40 -2.32 18.84
CA MET A 48 15.34 -3.00 17.54
C MET A 48 13.96 -2.91 16.93
N ARG A 49 12.91 -3.22 17.71
CA ARG A 49 11.52 -3.11 17.23
C ARG A 49 11.17 -1.70 16.77
N HIS A 50 11.57 -0.68 17.50
CA HIS A 50 11.29 0.72 17.16
C HIS A 50 12.11 1.18 15.95
N ALA A 51 13.36 0.75 15.81
CA ALA A 51 14.15 1.00 14.62
C ALA A 51 13.55 0.32 13.37
N ASP A 52 13.04 -0.91 13.50
CA ASP A 52 12.35 -1.61 12.41
C ASP A 52 11.07 -0.90 11.98
N ILE A 53 10.28 -0.38 12.92
CA ILE A 53 9.09 0.44 12.62
C ILE A 53 9.48 1.70 11.84
N ALA A 54 10.51 2.41 12.27
CA ALA A 54 11.00 3.60 11.57
C ALA A 54 11.54 3.26 10.17
N LEU A 55 12.25 2.14 10.03
CA LEU A 55 12.73 1.64 8.75
C LEU A 55 11.58 1.32 7.80
N TYR A 56 10.54 0.65 8.29
CA TYR A 56 9.35 0.32 7.52
C TYR A 56 8.65 1.57 7.00
N GLN A 57 8.48 2.58 7.86
CA GLN A 57 7.93 3.88 7.47
C GLN A 57 8.78 4.56 6.39
N GLY A 58 10.10 4.55 6.53
CA GLY A 58 11.01 5.10 5.52
C GLY A 58 10.88 4.41 4.17
N LYS A 59 10.67 3.09 4.15
CA LYS A 59 10.43 2.32 2.91
C LYS A 59 9.09 2.69 2.26
N ASN A 60 8.04 2.87 3.04
CA ASN A 60 6.70 3.20 2.54
C ASN A 60 6.60 4.64 2.03
N GLN A 61 7.39 5.55 2.57
CA GLN A 61 7.44 6.95 2.15
C GLN A 61 8.40 7.22 0.97
N GLY A 62 8.74 6.21 0.19
CA GLY A 62 9.51 6.37 -1.05
C GLY A 62 10.96 5.88 -0.95
N ARG A 63 11.35 5.20 0.12
CA ARG A 63 12.70 4.65 0.35
C ARG A 63 13.80 5.73 0.39
N ASP A 64 15.07 5.32 0.41
CA ASP A 64 16.25 6.18 0.36
C ASP A 64 16.22 7.34 1.38
N LYS A 65 15.92 7.03 2.62
CA LYS A 65 15.88 8.02 3.71
C LYS A 65 16.18 7.41 5.07
N ALA A 66 16.63 8.26 5.97
CA ALA A 66 16.74 7.94 7.38
C ALA A 66 15.50 8.43 8.13
N MET A 67 14.97 7.59 9.01
CA MET A 67 13.80 7.90 9.82
C MET A 67 14.12 7.63 11.29
N ILE A 68 13.88 8.62 12.14
CA ILE A 68 13.93 8.45 13.59
C ILE A 68 12.55 8.02 14.06
N PHE A 69 12.51 6.98 14.90
CA PHE A 69 11.26 6.49 15.48
C PHE A 69 10.52 7.60 16.23
N CYS A 70 9.21 7.61 16.09
CA CYS A 70 8.30 8.33 16.97
C CYS A 70 7.08 7.44 17.29
N ALA A 71 6.38 7.75 18.37
CA ALA A 71 5.29 6.90 18.88
C ALA A 71 4.12 6.78 17.87
N GLU A 72 3.91 7.82 17.09
CA GLU A 72 2.88 7.86 16.05
C GLU A 72 3.11 6.77 14.98
N MET A 73 4.37 6.48 14.64
CA MET A 73 4.72 5.41 13.68
C MET A 73 4.26 4.03 14.18
N ALA A 74 4.36 3.78 15.48
CA ALA A 74 3.90 2.51 16.05
C ALA A 74 2.37 2.39 15.97
N ALA A 75 1.66 3.48 16.23
CA ALA A 75 0.20 3.53 16.11
C ALA A 75 -0.26 3.31 14.66
N GLU A 76 0.43 3.91 13.68
CA GLU A 76 0.14 3.71 12.26
C GLU A 76 0.36 2.27 11.81
N VAL A 77 1.42 1.60 12.28
CA VAL A 77 1.69 0.18 11.97
C VAL A 77 0.58 -0.70 12.55
N GLU A 78 0.16 -0.45 13.79
CA GLU A 78 -0.92 -1.23 14.41
C GLU A 78 -2.26 -1.00 13.70
N GLN A 79 -2.60 0.24 13.38
CA GLN A 79 -3.79 0.57 12.62
C GLN A 79 -3.81 -0.12 11.24
N ARG A 80 -2.65 -0.14 10.56
CA ARG A 80 -2.52 -0.82 9.27
C ARG A 80 -2.75 -2.32 9.38
N ARG A 81 -2.20 -2.94 10.44
CA ARG A 81 -2.41 -4.36 10.73
C ARG A 81 -3.87 -4.70 11.04
N GLU A 82 -4.56 -3.83 11.80
CA GLU A 82 -6.00 -3.99 12.02
C GLU A 82 -6.77 -3.96 10.70
N VAL A 83 -6.49 -2.98 9.84
CA VAL A 83 -7.13 -2.86 8.52
C VAL A 83 -6.87 -4.10 7.66
N GLU A 84 -5.67 -4.67 7.71
CA GLU A 84 -5.32 -5.91 6.99
C GLU A 84 -6.20 -7.09 7.44
N ILE A 85 -6.30 -7.32 8.74
CA ILE A 85 -7.12 -8.39 9.32
C ILE A 85 -8.60 -8.21 8.97
N GLU A 86 -9.10 -6.98 9.14
CA GLU A 86 -10.49 -6.65 8.85
C GLU A 86 -10.83 -6.75 7.36
N LEU A 87 -9.89 -6.37 6.48
CA LEU A 87 -10.05 -6.50 5.03
C LEU A 87 -10.15 -7.97 4.60
N HIS A 88 -9.32 -8.83 5.17
CA HIS A 88 -9.39 -10.27 4.91
C HIS A 88 -10.77 -10.82 5.27
N ALA A 89 -11.26 -10.50 6.46
CA ALA A 89 -12.60 -10.90 6.90
C ALA A 89 -13.72 -10.33 6.01
N ALA A 90 -13.61 -9.06 5.60
CA ALA A 90 -14.58 -8.40 4.73
C ALA A 90 -14.62 -9.02 3.32
N LEU A 91 -13.48 -9.48 2.79
CA LEU A 91 -13.40 -10.21 1.52
C LEU A 91 -14.11 -11.57 1.62
N GLU A 92 -13.83 -12.33 2.68
CA GLU A 92 -14.48 -13.63 2.90
C GLU A 92 -16.01 -13.48 3.08
N ALA A 93 -16.44 -12.45 3.80
CA ALA A 93 -17.84 -12.13 4.03
C ALA A 93 -18.53 -11.44 2.83
N ARG A 94 -17.81 -11.11 1.77
CA ARG A 94 -18.30 -10.36 0.60
C ARG A 94 -18.93 -9.01 0.95
N GLU A 95 -18.39 -8.31 1.94
CA GLU A 95 -18.91 -7.03 2.43
C GLU A 95 -18.49 -5.82 1.57
N LEU A 96 -17.48 -5.98 0.72
CA LEU A 96 -17.05 -4.95 -0.22
C LEU A 96 -18.13 -4.69 -1.28
N LYS A 97 -18.14 -3.47 -1.81
CA LYS A 97 -19.11 -3.04 -2.83
C LYS A 97 -18.40 -2.37 -4.00
N LEU A 98 -19.05 -2.39 -5.17
CA LEU A 98 -18.66 -1.57 -6.30
C LEU A 98 -19.59 -0.36 -6.40
N HIS A 99 -19.00 0.81 -6.63
CA HIS A 99 -19.70 1.99 -7.11
C HIS A 99 -19.28 2.23 -8.54
N TYR A 100 -20.18 2.77 -9.35
CA TYR A 100 -19.95 2.97 -10.76
C TYR A 100 -19.96 4.45 -11.09
N GLN A 101 -18.84 4.92 -11.65
CA GLN A 101 -18.70 6.31 -12.09
C GLN A 101 -18.94 6.36 -13.60
N PRO A 102 -19.92 7.18 -14.07
CA PRO A 102 -20.22 7.30 -15.50
C PRO A 102 -19.03 7.86 -16.28
N LEU A 103 -18.75 7.25 -17.43
CA LEU A 103 -17.85 7.77 -18.46
C LEU A 103 -18.70 8.43 -19.54
N VAL A 104 -18.41 9.70 -19.83
CA VAL A 104 -19.21 10.53 -20.73
C VAL A 104 -18.42 10.91 -21.97
N SER A 105 -19.01 10.77 -23.14
CA SER A 105 -18.44 11.27 -24.40
C SER A 105 -18.32 12.80 -24.36
N CYS A 106 -17.14 13.33 -24.62
CA CYS A 106 -16.92 14.77 -24.70
C CYS A 106 -17.59 15.41 -25.93
N ALA A 107 -17.98 14.61 -26.93
CA ALA A 107 -18.56 15.13 -28.17
C ALA A 107 -20.05 15.46 -28.02
N ASP A 108 -20.80 14.63 -27.28
CA ASP A 108 -22.26 14.71 -27.23
C ASP A 108 -22.86 14.55 -25.82
N GLY A 109 -22.01 14.35 -24.81
CA GLY A 109 -22.45 14.22 -23.41
C GLY A 109 -23.15 12.91 -23.07
N ARG A 110 -23.14 11.93 -23.97
CA ARG A 110 -23.75 10.61 -23.69
C ARG A 110 -22.88 9.79 -22.76
N VAL A 111 -23.50 9.02 -21.91
CA VAL A 111 -22.81 7.98 -21.12
C VAL A 111 -22.44 6.83 -22.06
N THR A 112 -21.15 6.55 -22.17
CA THR A 112 -20.59 5.48 -23.03
C THR A 112 -20.14 4.28 -22.22
N GLY A 113 -19.90 4.46 -20.92
CA GLY A 113 -19.45 3.40 -20.04
C GLY A 113 -19.50 3.80 -18.59
N VAL A 114 -19.00 2.94 -17.74
CA VAL A 114 -18.86 3.15 -16.30
C VAL A 114 -17.52 2.60 -15.82
N GLU A 115 -16.92 3.25 -14.85
CA GLU A 115 -15.76 2.76 -14.12
C GLU A 115 -16.20 2.12 -12.80
N ALA A 116 -15.84 0.85 -12.60
CA ALA A 116 -16.11 0.13 -11.36
C ALA A 116 -15.08 0.53 -10.30
N LEU A 117 -15.55 1.14 -9.23
CA LEU A 117 -14.74 1.68 -8.15
C LEU A 117 -15.03 0.94 -6.85
N LEU A 118 -14.05 0.24 -6.34
CA LEU A 118 -14.17 -0.53 -5.11
C LEU A 118 -14.44 0.39 -3.90
N ARG A 119 -15.34 -0.05 -3.02
CA ARG A 119 -15.72 0.66 -1.79
C ARG A 119 -15.77 -0.32 -0.63
N TRP A 120 -15.28 0.13 0.50
CA TRP A 120 -15.35 -0.62 1.74
C TRP A 120 -16.00 0.22 2.82
N LYS A 121 -17.24 -0.15 3.16
CA LYS A 121 -17.97 0.46 4.26
C LYS A 121 -17.80 -0.41 5.49
N HIS A 122 -16.83 -0.02 6.33
CA HIS A 122 -16.54 -0.74 7.56
C HIS A 122 -17.64 -0.49 8.61
N PRO A 123 -18.06 -1.50 9.40
CA PRO A 123 -19.19 -1.35 10.34
C PRO A 123 -18.94 -0.32 11.45
N THR A 124 -17.70 -0.15 11.89
CA THR A 124 -17.34 0.78 12.99
C THR A 124 -16.49 1.97 12.57
N LYS A 125 -15.65 1.81 11.52
CA LYS A 125 -14.71 2.84 11.04
C LYS A 125 -15.31 3.71 9.91
N GLY A 126 -16.53 3.39 9.43
CA GLY A 126 -17.16 4.09 8.31
C GLY A 126 -16.54 3.73 6.96
N ASP A 127 -16.51 4.68 6.03
CA ASP A 127 -15.97 4.44 4.69
C ASP A 127 -14.42 4.47 4.71
N ILE A 128 -13.79 3.32 4.46
CA ILE A 128 -12.34 3.21 4.30
C ILE A 128 -12.00 3.43 2.81
N SER A 129 -11.12 4.41 2.56
CA SER A 129 -10.72 4.76 1.19
C SER A 129 -9.94 3.64 0.51
N PRO A 130 -10.16 3.37 -0.80
CA PRO A 130 -9.31 2.47 -1.58
C PRO A 130 -7.83 2.82 -1.51
N GLY A 131 -7.47 4.10 -1.44
CA GLY A 131 -6.10 4.56 -1.26
C GLY A 131 -5.45 4.08 0.05
N VAL A 132 -6.24 3.66 1.04
CA VAL A 132 -5.74 3.08 2.29
C VAL A 132 -5.66 1.55 2.20
N PHE A 133 -6.73 0.87 1.81
CA PHE A 133 -6.78 -0.58 1.90
C PHE A 133 -6.21 -1.33 0.69
N VAL A 134 -6.19 -0.73 -0.52
CA VAL A 134 -5.59 -1.39 -1.69
C VAL A 134 -4.08 -1.59 -1.54
N PRO A 135 -3.27 -0.60 -1.10
CA PRO A 135 -1.86 -0.84 -0.81
C PRO A 135 -1.63 -1.91 0.28
N ILE A 136 -2.51 -1.99 1.27
CA ILE A 136 -2.46 -3.05 2.29
C ILE A 136 -2.74 -4.41 1.66
N ALA A 137 -3.74 -4.51 0.80
CA ALA A 137 -4.06 -5.74 0.06
C ALA A 137 -2.88 -6.21 -0.82
N GLU A 138 -2.17 -5.27 -1.46
CA GLU A 138 -0.99 -5.57 -2.29
C GLU A 138 0.14 -6.17 -1.45
N GLU A 139 0.45 -5.59 -0.30
CA GLU A 139 1.51 -6.07 0.60
C GLU A 139 1.14 -7.39 1.29
N ALA A 140 -0.13 -7.55 1.66
CA ALA A 140 -0.65 -8.75 2.30
C ALA A 140 -0.91 -9.93 1.34
N GLY A 141 -0.72 -9.73 0.02
CA GLY A 141 -0.97 -10.78 -0.98
C GLY A 141 -2.46 -11.08 -1.19
N LEU A 142 -3.36 -10.15 -0.82
CA LEU A 142 -4.81 -10.29 -0.98
C LEU A 142 -5.31 -9.91 -2.38
N MET A 143 -4.43 -9.38 -3.25
CA MET A 143 -4.81 -8.90 -4.58
C MET A 143 -5.47 -9.95 -5.49
N PRO A 144 -5.08 -11.24 -5.49
CA PRO A 144 -5.80 -12.25 -6.28
C PRO A 144 -7.26 -12.41 -5.83
N ALA A 145 -7.52 -12.49 -4.53
CA ALA A 145 -8.87 -12.62 -3.99
C ALA A 145 -9.70 -11.34 -4.22
N LEU A 146 -9.10 -10.17 -4.01
CA LEU A 146 -9.73 -8.88 -4.25
C LEU A 146 -10.08 -8.69 -5.73
N GLY A 147 -9.16 -9.03 -6.64
CA GLY A 147 -9.37 -8.96 -8.08
C GLY A 147 -10.46 -9.89 -8.55
N ALA A 148 -10.46 -11.15 -8.11
CA ALA A 148 -11.51 -12.10 -8.42
C ALA A 148 -12.89 -11.61 -7.98
N PHE A 149 -12.99 -11.07 -6.75
CA PHE A 149 -14.21 -10.44 -6.24
C PHE A 149 -14.69 -9.29 -7.14
N VAL A 150 -13.78 -8.38 -7.51
CA VAL A 150 -14.13 -7.21 -8.33
C VAL A 150 -14.60 -7.63 -9.72
N ILE A 151 -13.87 -8.56 -10.37
CA ILE A 151 -14.20 -9.06 -11.71
C ILE A 151 -15.55 -9.77 -11.69
N GLU A 152 -15.75 -10.74 -10.79
CA GLU A 152 -17.01 -11.49 -10.66
C GLU A 152 -18.19 -10.52 -10.46
N ARG A 153 -18.05 -9.59 -9.51
CA ARG A 153 -19.09 -8.64 -9.16
C ARG A 153 -19.41 -7.67 -10.31
N ALA A 154 -18.39 -7.13 -10.97
CA ALA A 154 -18.56 -6.21 -12.08
C ALA A 154 -19.23 -6.90 -13.28
N PHE A 155 -18.87 -8.13 -13.61
CA PHE A 155 -19.51 -8.90 -14.69
C PHE A 155 -20.97 -9.21 -14.38
N ASP A 156 -21.30 -9.53 -13.13
CA ASP A 156 -22.69 -9.80 -12.75
C ASP A 156 -23.56 -8.55 -12.83
N GLU A 157 -23.05 -7.41 -12.35
CA GLU A 157 -23.79 -6.15 -12.34
C GLU A 157 -23.86 -5.52 -13.75
N ALA A 158 -22.84 -5.71 -14.61
CA ALA A 158 -22.82 -5.25 -16.01
C ALA A 158 -23.97 -5.80 -16.86
N LYS A 159 -24.53 -6.96 -16.50
CA LYS A 159 -25.70 -7.53 -17.18
C LYS A 159 -26.91 -6.60 -17.21
N ALA A 160 -26.98 -5.67 -16.26
CA ALA A 160 -28.04 -4.65 -16.21
C ALA A 160 -27.83 -3.51 -17.23
N TRP A 161 -26.65 -3.39 -17.84
CA TRP A 161 -26.28 -2.29 -18.75
C TRP A 161 -25.61 -2.83 -20.03
N PRO A 162 -26.34 -3.56 -20.88
CA PRO A 162 -25.76 -4.28 -22.03
C PRO A 162 -25.10 -3.36 -23.07
N ASP A 163 -25.46 -2.08 -23.08
CA ASP A 163 -24.96 -1.08 -24.03
C ASP A 163 -23.82 -0.20 -23.47
N LEU A 164 -23.37 -0.46 -22.23
CA LEU A 164 -22.29 0.31 -21.60
C LEU A 164 -21.02 -0.51 -21.47
N GLU A 165 -19.89 0.13 -21.73
CA GLU A 165 -18.58 -0.42 -21.39
C GLU A 165 -18.35 -0.37 -19.89
N VAL A 166 -17.81 -1.44 -19.30
CA VAL A 166 -17.42 -1.46 -17.89
C VAL A 166 -15.90 -1.54 -17.76
N SER A 167 -15.30 -0.50 -17.19
CA SER A 167 -13.88 -0.44 -16.92
C SER A 167 -13.58 -0.89 -15.49
N ILE A 168 -12.55 -1.73 -15.31
CA ILE A 168 -12.10 -2.25 -14.02
C ILE A 168 -10.62 -1.89 -13.85
N ASN A 169 -10.25 -1.36 -12.68
CA ASN A 169 -8.86 -1.09 -12.33
C ASN A 169 -8.17 -2.39 -11.87
N LEU A 170 -7.05 -2.72 -12.49
CA LEU A 170 -6.23 -3.88 -12.12
C LEU A 170 -4.87 -3.41 -11.59
N SER A 171 -4.41 -4.02 -10.49
CA SER A 171 -3.06 -3.76 -9.98
C SER A 171 -2.01 -4.52 -10.82
N PRO A 172 -0.83 -3.91 -11.06
CA PRO A 172 0.30 -4.61 -11.69
C PRO A 172 0.71 -5.90 -10.98
N VAL A 173 0.42 -6.02 -9.68
CA VAL A 173 0.73 -7.24 -8.90
C VAL A 173 -0.10 -8.44 -9.38
N GLN A 174 -1.32 -8.22 -9.87
CA GLN A 174 -2.20 -9.29 -10.37
C GLN A 174 -1.66 -9.96 -11.63
N PHE A 175 -0.94 -9.21 -12.47
CA PHE A 175 -0.31 -9.75 -13.70
C PHE A 175 0.93 -10.61 -13.44
N ARG A 176 1.44 -10.65 -12.22
CA ARG A 176 2.57 -11.52 -11.84
C ARG A 176 2.13 -12.93 -11.45
N HIS A 177 0.88 -13.13 -11.18
CA HIS A 177 0.25 -14.41 -10.89
C HIS A 177 -0.54 -14.85 -12.11
N VAL A 178 -0.12 -15.92 -12.77
CA VAL A 178 -0.45 -16.32 -14.16
C VAL A 178 -1.90 -16.79 -14.36
N ASP A 179 -2.75 -16.83 -13.34
CA ASP A 179 -4.14 -17.26 -13.44
C ASP A 179 -5.11 -16.09 -13.20
N LEU A 180 -5.38 -15.33 -14.26
CA LEU A 180 -6.52 -14.40 -14.34
C LEU A 180 -7.69 -15.09 -15.06
#